data_625967b5065fe2e32efd13a5cc7eb3bb
#
_entry.id   625967b5065fe2e32efd13a5cc7eb3bb
#
_cell.length_a   1.000
_cell.length_b   1.000
_cell.length_c   1.000
_cell.angle_alpha   90.00
_cell.angle_beta   90.00
_cell.angle_gamma   90.00
#
_symmetry.space_group_name_H-M   'P 1'
#
loop_
_entity.id
_entity.type
_entity.pdbx_description
1 polymer ?
#
loop_
_entity_poly.entity_id
_entity_poly.type
_entity_poly.pdbx_seq_one_letter_code
_entity_poly.pdbx_strand_id
1 'polypeptide(L)'
;ISPNRAIRLAKKNITLNDYCDKLNLLYTHDYILIEGAGGVCSPLSCDGLNIDFAKKVKMDSILVARDEIGVINNVILSINTFIKYKLNLKAIVLNRINTKQPRGMDNVKELRSFTNIPIIQIIKGRPTERAVKKLLNLTLLR
;
A
#
# COMPACT_ATOMS: atom_id res chain seq x y z
N ILE A 1 -17.09 0.99 -3.43
CA ILE A 1 -17.40 -0.20 -2.60
C ILE A 1 -16.18 -1.13 -2.58
N SER A 2 -16.04 -1.99 -1.57
CA SER A 2 -14.95 -2.96 -1.52
C SER A 2 -15.09 -4.02 -2.63
N PRO A 3 -13.97 -4.62 -3.09
CA PRO A 3 -14.02 -5.71 -4.07
C PRO A 3 -14.94 -6.85 -3.64
N ASN A 4 -14.85 -7.29 -2.40
CA ASN A 4 -15.73 -8.33 -1.86
C ASN A 4 -17.22 -7.96 -1.95
N ARG A 5 -17.60 -6.69 -1.72
CA ARG A 5 -18.98 -6.25 -1.90
C ARG A 5 -19.40 -6.30 -3.37
N ALA A 6 -18.52 -5.88 -4.29
CA ALA A 6 -18.77 -5.97 -5.73
C ALA A 6 -18.95 -7.43 -6.20
N ILE A 7 -18.10 -8.33 -5.72
CA ILE A 7 -18.18 -9.78 -5.99
C ILE A 7 -19.56 -10.33 -5.58
N ARG A 8 -20.00 -9.99 -4.35
CA ARG A 8 -21.31 -10.44 -3.83
C ARG A 8 -22.49 -9.89 -4.66
N LEU A 9 -22.42 -8.62 -5.06
CA LEU A 9 -23.47 -8.03 -5.90
C LEU A 9 -23.53 -8.65 -7.28
N ALA A 10 -22.37 -9.06 -7.81
CA ALA A 10 -22.30 -9.80 -9.08
C ALA A 10 -22.66 -11.30 -8.94
N LYS A 11 -23.07 -11.76 -7.75
CA LYS A 11 -23.38 -13.15 -7.43
C LYS A 11 -22.24 -14.12 -7.83
N LYS A 12 -20.98 -13.67 -7.70
CA LYS A 12 -19.78 -14.45 -7.95
C LYS A 12 -19.16 -14.90 -6.63
N ASN A 13 -18.34 -15.94 -6.70
CA ASN A 13 -17.49 -16.40 -5.61
C ASN A 13 -16.04 -16.31 -6.11
N ILE A 14 -15.30 -15.31 -5.62
CA ILE A 14 -13.88 -15.09 -5.97
C ILE A 14 -13.08 -15.15 -4.68
N THR A 15 -12.09 -16.03 -4.69
CA THR A 15 -11.19 -16.32 -3.56
C THR A 15 -9.81 -15.67 -3.77
N LEU A 16 -8.97 -15.71 -2.73
CA LEU A 16 -7.56 -15.31 -2.86
C LEU A 16 -6.80 -16.20 -3.85
N ASN A 17 -7.18 -17.46 -4.00
CA ASN A 17 -6.57 -18.37 -4.97
C ASN A 17 -6.81 -17.91 -6.41
N ASP A 18 -8.03 -17.45 -6.73
CA ASP A 18 -8.34 -16.96 -8.07
C ASP A 18 -7.46 -15.78 -8.46
N TYR A 19 -7.14 -14.88 -7.50
CA TYR A 19 -6.17 -13.80 -7.72
C TYR A 19 -4.74 -14.34 -7.95
N CYS A 20 -4.31 -15.35 -7.18
CA CYS A 20 -2.99 -15.96 -7.35
C CYS A 20 -2.87 -16.63 -8.72
N ASP A 21 -3.90 -17.35 -9.17
CA ASP A 21 -3.90 -18.03 -10.48
C ASP A 21 -3.80 -17.01 -11.62
N LYS A 22 -4.49 -15.87 -11.50
CA LYS A 22 -4.34 -14.78 -12.47
C LYS A 22 -2.95 -14.15 -12.44
N LEU A 23 -2.36 -13.99 -11.25
CA LEU A 23 -1.00 -13.47 -11.10
C LEU A 23 0.03 -14.38 -11.77
N ASN A 24 -0.15 -15.70 -11.69
CA ASN A 24 0.74 -16.68 -12.33
C ASN A 24 0.87 -16.47 -13.84
N LEU A 25 -0.17 -15.96 -14.50
CA LEU A 25 -0.14 -15.64 -15.94
C LEU A 25 0.75 -14.42 -16.25
N LEU A 26 1.12 -13.62 -15.24
CA LEU A 26 1.91 -12.40 -15.41
C LEU A 26 3.41 -12.59 -15.15
N TYR A 27 3.83 -13.77 -14.68
CA TYR A 27 5.25 -14.04 -14.33
C TYR A 27 6.23 -14.03 -15.53
N THR A 28 5.73 -13.86 -16.74
CA THR A 28 6.56 -13.63 -17.94
C THR A 28 7.03 -12.19 -18.08
N HIS A 29 6.51 -11.27 -17.25
CA HIS A 29 6.91 -9.86 -17.25
C HIS A 29 8.07 -9.60 -16.29
N ASP A 30 8.97 -8.71 -16.66
CA ASP A 30 10.13 -8.32 -15.83
C ASP A 30 9.69 -7.68 -14.50
N TYR A 31 8.55 -6.99 -14.50
CA TYR A 31 7.99 -6.31 -13.33
C TYR A 31 6.48 -6.52 -13.25
N ILE A 32 6.00 -6.77 -12.06
CA ILE A 32 4.57 -6.85 -11.75
C ILE A 32 4.27 -5.87 -10.64
N LEU A 33 3.38 -4.92 -10.90
CA LEU A 33 2.84 -4.01 -9.90
C LEU A 33 1.41 -4.40 -9.57
N ILE A 34 1.15 -4.63 -8.28
CA ILE A 34 -0.17 -4.98 -7.78
C ILE A 34 -0.69 -3.85 -6.90
N GLU A 35 -1.83 -3.28 -7.25
CA GLU A 35 -2.52 -2.30 -6.42
C GLU A 35 -3.68 -2.95 -5.68
N GLY A 36 -3.68 -2.82 -4.34
CA GLY A 36 -4.79 -3.22 -3.50
C GLY A 36 -5.93 -2.21 -3.56
N ALA A 37 -7.17 -2.66 -3.42
CA ALA A 37 -8.34 -1.79 -3.39
C ALA A 37 -8.73 -1.45 -1.93
N GLY A 38 -8.66 -0.17 -1.58
CA GLY A 38 -8.92 0.32 -0.23
C GLY A 38 -7.71 0.21 0.70
N GLY A 39 -7.94 0.12 2.01
CA GLY A 39 -6.86 0.02 3.00
C GLY A 39 -6.28 -1.39 3.12
N VAL A 40 -5.21 -1.51 3.91
CA VAL A 40 -4.46 -2.76 4.13
C VAL A 40 -5.37 -3.92 4.57
N CYS A 41 -6.33 -3.65 5.46
CA CYS A 41 -7.29 -4.64 5.95
C CYS A 41 -8.64 -4.59 5.23
N SER A 42 -8.74 -3.97 4.05
CA SER A 42 -9.99 -3.98 3.29
C SER A 42 -10.30 -5.36 2.72
N PRO A 43 -11.59 -5.79 2.72
CA PRO A 43 -12.01 -7.07 2.15
C PRO A 43 -11.77 -7.12 0.64
N LEU A 44 -10.87 -8.00 0.21
CA LEU A 44 -10.51 -8.20 -1.20
C LEU A 44 -11.37 -9.26 -1.85
N SER A 45 -11.56 -10.39 -1.19
CA SER A 45 -12.30 -11.55 -1.67
C SER A 45 -13.27 -12.06 -0.61
N CYS A 46 -13.98 -13.15 -0.89
CA CYS A 46 -14.89 -13.77 0.08
C CYS A 46 -14.15 -14.39 1.28
N ASP A 47 -12.87 -14.72 1.12
CA ASP A 47 -12.03 -15.45 2.08
C ASP A 47 -10.81 -14.68 2.57
N GLY A 48 -10.63 -13.39 2.18
CA GLY A 48 -9.47 -12.65 2.64
C GLY A 48 -9.45 -11.15 2.37
N LEU A 49 -8.51 -10.50 3.05
CA LEU A 49 -8.22 -9.08 3.00
C LEU A 49 -7.04 -8.80 2.02
N ASN A 50 -6.79 -7.52 1.70
CA ASN A 50 -5.59 -7.13 0.94
C ASN A 50 -4.30 -7.67 1.57
N ILE A 51 -4.17 -7.61 2.89
CA ILE A 51 -2.99 -8.09 3.60
C ILE A 51 -2.82 -9.61 3.52
N ASP A 52 -3.92 -10.37 3.51
CA ASP A 52 -3.89 -11.82 3.35
C ASP A 52 -3.37 -12.21 1.96
N PHE A 53 -3.79 -11.48 0.94
CA PHE A 53 -3.26 -11.65 -0.42
C PHE A 53 -1.77 -11.30 -0.49
N ALA A 54 -1.35 -10.15 0.07
CA ALA A 54 0.06 -9.79 0.13
C ALA A 54 0.91 -10.86 0.82
N LYS A 55 0.41 -11.45 1.92
CA LYS A 55 1.06 -12.58 2.60
C LYS A 55 1.17 -13.81 1.71
N LYS A 56 0.13 -14.10 0.94
CA LYS A 56 0.09 -15.28 0.07
C LYS A 56 1.08 -15.17 -1.09
N VAL A 57 1.21 -13.99 -1.69
CA VAL A 57 2.13 -13.74 -2.82
C VAL A 57 3.56 -13.43 -2.38
N LYS A 58 3.79 -13.14 -1.09
CA LYS A 58 5.12 -12.87 -0.49
C LYS A 58 5.89 -11.74 -1.20
N MET A 59 5.20 -10.74 -1.72
CA MET A 59 5.82 -9.60 -2.39
C MET A 59 6.19 -8.49 -1.40
N ASP A 60 7.26 -7.77 -1.73
CA ASP A 60 7.59 -6.51 -1.06
C ASP A 60 6.46 -5.49 -1.25
N SER A 61 6.19 -4.69 -0.22
CA SER A 61 5.05 -3.80 -0.22
C SER A 61 5.46 -2.33 -0.08
N ILE A 62 4.67 -1.45 -0.68
CA ILE A 62 4.73 0.00 -0.49
C ILE A 62 3.38 0.43 0.07
N LEU A 63 3.39 1.16 1.19
CA LEU A 63 2.18 1.76 1.76
C LEU A 63 1.99 3.16 1.19
N VAL A 64 0.91 3.37 0.45
CA VAL A 64 0.52 4.69 -0.04
C VAL A 64 -0.61 5.24 0.81
N ALA A 65 -0.42 6.42 1.40
CA ALA A 65 -1.40 7.08 2.24
C ALA A 65 -1.58 8.55 1.84
N ARG A 66 -2.80 9.07 2.01
CA ARG A 66 -3.07 10.50 1.83
C ARG A 66 -2.40 11.29 2.94
N ASP A 67 -1.63 12.34 2.57
CA ASP A 67 -0.99 13.24 3.52
C ASP A 67 -2.00 14.28 4.01
N GLU A 68 -2.82 13.89 4.98
CA GLU A 68 -3.90 14.69 5.57
C GLU A 68 -4.03 14.41 7.08
N ILE A 69 -4.93 15.10 7.77
CA ILE A 69 -5.21 14.86 9.20
C ILE A 69 -5.64 13.39 9.39
N GLY A 70 -5.05 12.74 10.42
CA GLY A 70 -5.33 11.35 10.75
C GLY A 70 -4.39 10.34 10.07
N VAL A 71 -3.54 10.76 9.12
CA VAL A 71 -2.63 9.85 8.41
C VAL A 71 -1.64 9.16 9.35
N ILE A 72 -1.16 9.82 10.40
CA ILE A 72 -0.22 9.25 11.36
C ILE A 72 -0.81 7.99 11.99
N ASN A 73 -2.04 8.08 12.51
CA ASN A 73 -2.75 6.93 13.07
C ASN A 73 -2.90 5.81 12.04
N ASN A 74 -3.36 6.13 10.83
CA ASN A 74 -3.60 5.14 9.79
C ASN A 74 -2.32 4.43 9.34
N VAL A 75 -1.21 5.17 9.24
CA VAL A 75 0.09 4.61 8.88
C VAL A 75 0.62 3.72 9.99
N ILE A 76 0.55 4.13 11.26
CA ILE A 76 1.01 3.32 12.40
C ILE A 76 0.21 2.01 12.49
N LEU A 77 -1.11 2.07 12.37
CA LEU A 77 -1.96 0.87 12.35
C LEU A 77 -1.60 -0.07 11.19
N SER A 78 -1.32 0.50 10.02
CA SER A 78 -0.89 -0.28 8.85
C SER A 78 0.47 -0.93 9.09
N ILE A 79 1.46 -0.21 9.63
CA ILE A 79 2.78 -0.75 9.99
C ILE A 79 2.63 -1.93 10.95
N ASN A 80 1.84 -1.77 12.02
CA ASN A 80 1.58 -2.84 12.99
C ASN A 80 0.95 -4.07 12.32
N THR A 81 0.09 -3.87 11.33
CA THR A 81 -0.48 -4.97 10.54
C THR A 81 0.61 -5.68 9.74
N PHE A 82 1.48 -4.95 9.02
CA PHE A 82 2.60 -5.55 8.29
C PHE A 82 3.52 -6.36 9.21
N ILE A 83 3.84 -5.83 10.40
CA ILE A 83 4.65 -6.53 11.42
C ILE A 83 3.97 -7.82 11.86
N LYS A 84 2.67 -7.75 12.22
CA LYS A 84 1.87 -8.91 12.65
C LYS A 84 1.84 -10.01 11.58
N TYR A 85 1.74 -9.63 10.30
CA TYR A 85 1.72 -10.57 9.18
C TYR A 85 3.11 -11.01 8.71
N LYS A 86 4.17 -10.47 9.31
CA LYS A 86 5.59 -10.72 8.96
C LYS A 86 5.87 -10.39 7.48
N LEU A 87 5.35 -9.28 7.00
CA LEU A 87 5.52 -8.78 5.64
C LEU A 87 6.50 -7.62 5.59
N ASN A 88 7.23 -7.55 4.50
CA ASN A 88 8.22 -6.52 4.29
C ASN A 88 7.60 -5.24 3.70
N LEU A 89 7.56 -4.18 4.49
CA LEU A 89 7.14 -2.86 4.06
C LEU A 89 8.39 -2.02 3.70
N LYS A 90 8.66 -1.87 2.40
CA LYS A 90 9.87 -1.20 1.89
C LYS A 90 9.83 0.31 1.99
N ALA A 91 8.65 0.91 1.84
CA ALA A 91 8.50 2.35 1.85
C ALA A 91 7.08 2.77 2.23
N ILE A 92 6.98 3.99 2.75
CA ILE A 92 5.73 4.72 2.97
C ILE A 92 5.72 5.91 2.01
N VAL A 93 4.69 6.04 1.21
CA VAL A 93 4.46 7.19 0.33
C VAL A 93 3.35 8.03 0.92
N LEU A 94 3.65 9.27 1.30
CA LEU A 94 2.66 10.26 1.69
C LEU A 94 2.29 11.11 0.46
N ASN A 95 1.09 10.90 -0.05
CA ASN A 95 0.59 11.59 -1.23
C ASN A 95 -0.28 12.79 -0.80
N ARG A 96 0.31 13.99 -0.89
CA ARG A 96 -0.36 15.26 -0.61
C ARG A 96 -1.09 15.77 -1.85
N ILE A 97 -2.39 15.51 -1.92
CA ILE A 97 -3.24 16.02 -3.01
C ILE A 97 -3.63 17.47 -2.73
N ASN A 98 -4.12 17.75 -1.53
CA ASN A 98 -4.47 19.10 -1.09
C ASN A 98 -3.24 19.90 -0.65
N THR A 99 -3.08 21.09 -1.20
CA THR A 99 -1.95 21.96 -0.86
C THR A 99 -2.18 22.75 0.42
N LYS A 100 -3.44 23.00 0.79
CA LYS A 100 -3.79 23.66 2.05
C LYS A 100 -3.78 22.62 3.17
N GLN A 101 -2.83 22.76 4.09
CA GLN A 101 -2.77 21.96 5.31
C GLN A 101 -2.84 22.88 6.53
N PRO A 102 -3.29 22.37 7.69
CA PRO A 102 -3.25 23.13 8.93
C PRO A 102 -1.85 23.65 9.23
N ARG A 103 -1.79 24.85 9.84
CA ARG A 103 -0.52 25.47 10.23
C ARG A 103 0.24 24.54 11.19
N GLY A 104 1.51 24.30 10.91
CA GLY A 104 2.40 23.48 11.73
C GLY A 104 2.28 21.96 11.49
N MET A 105 1.43 21.51 10.57
CA MET A 105 1.32 20.09 10.24
C MET A 105 2.52 19.62 9.42
N ASP A 106 3.29 18.65 9.96
CA ASP A 106 4.39 17.97 9.30
C ASP A 106 4.34 16.47 9.60
N ASN A 107 3.49 15.76 8.85
CA ASN A 107 3.29 14.32 9.04
C ASN A 107 4.55 13.49 8.73
N VAL A 108 5.42 13.98 7.84
CA VAL A 108 6.70 13.29 7.53
C VAL A 108 7.61 13.31 8.75
N LYS A 109 7.77 14.49 9.38
CA LYS A 109 8.60 14.65 10.57
C LYS A 109 8.07 13.81 11.72
N GLU A 110 6.76 13.88 11.98
CA GLU A 110 6.12 13.11 13.04
C GLU A 110 6.29 11.60 12.84
N LEU A 111 5.99 11.08 11.67
CA LEU A 111 6.12 9.64 11.39
C LEU A 111 7.56 9.13 11.53
N ARG A 112 8.57 9.96 11.24
CA ARG A 112 9.98 9.58 11.42
C ARG A 112 10.37 9.33 12.87
N SER A 113 9.62 9.83 13.85
CA SER A 113 9.83 9.51 15.27
C SER A 113 9.28 8.14 15.67
N PHE A 114 8.44 7.53 14.83
CA PHE A 114 7.79 6.25 15.11
C PHE A 114 8.29 5.10 14.25
N THR A 115 8.99 5.38 13.13
CA THR A 115 9.43 4.32 12.22
C THR A 115 10.72 4.69 11.48
N ASN A 116 11.56 3.68 11.23
CA ASN A 116 12.73 3.78 10.37
C ASN A 116 12.43 3.45 8.90
N ILE A 117 11.19 3.07 8.58
CA ILE A 117 10.79 2.77 7.21
C ILE A 117 10.93 4.06 6.37
N PRO A 118 11.57 3.99 5.18
CA PRO A 118 11.74 5.16 4.33
C PRO A 118 10.42 5.83 3.99
N ILE A 119 10.31 7.15 4.27
CA ILE A 119 9.14 7.95 3.93
C ILE A 119 9.46 8.83 2.72
N ILE A 120 8.58 8.78 1.72
CA ILE A 120 8.65 9.57 0.50
C ILE A 120 7.39 10.41 0.40
N GLN A 121 7.55 11.73 0.26
CA GLN A 121 6.42 12.63 0.08
C GLN A 121 6.25 12.97 -1.40
N ILE A 122 5.02 12.88 -1.88
CA ILE A 122 4.60 13.29 -3.22
C ILE A 122 3.60 14.44 -3.06
N ILE A 123 3.82 15.54 -3.76
CA ILE A 123 2.97 16.73 -3.68
C ILE A 123 2.18 16.88 -4.97
N LYS A 124 0.86 17.13 -4.87
CA LYS A 124 -0.07 17.29 -5.98
C LYS A 124 -0.11 16.09 -6.96
N GLY A 125 0.15 14.87 -6.44
CA GLY A 125 0.21 13.66 -7.28
C GLY A 125 1.35 13.66 -8.30
N ARG A 126 2.31 14.59 -8.21
CA ARG A 126 3.46 14.69 -9.11
C ARG A 126 4.73 14.25 -8.38
N PRO A 127 5.23 13.05 -8.62
CA PRO A 127 6.49 12.63 -8.03
C PRO A 127 7.65 13.42 -8.63
N THR A 128 8.63 13.78 -7.80
CA THR A 128 9.90 14.30 -8.29
C THR A 128 10.76 13.15 -8.81
N GLU A 129 11.69 13.42 -9.73
CA GLU A 129 12.64 12.42 -10.21
C GLU A 129 13.39 11.73 -9.05
N ARG A 130 13.77 12.52 -8.03
CA ARG A 130 14.40 12.02 -6.81
C ARG A 130 13.49 11.03 -6.05
N ALA A 131 12.19 11.32 -5.96
CA ALA A 131 11.23 10.43 -5.29
C ALA A 131 11.07 9.11 -6.06
N VAL A 132 11.00 9.17 -7.39
CA VAL A 132 10.94 7.99 -8.26
C VAL A 132 12.19 7.14 -8.13
N LYS A 133 13.39 7.73 -8.28
CA LYS A 133 14.66 7.02 -8.10
C LYS A 133 14.76 6.34 -6.73
N LYS A 134 14.34 7.05 -5.67
CA LYS A 134 14.35 6.48 -4.31
C LYS A 134 13.42 5.26 -4.20
N LEU A 135 12.20 5.32 -4.76
CA LEU A 135 11.29 4.17 -4.78
C LEU A 135 11.87 2.99 -5.54
N LEU A 136 12.40 3.23 -6.74
CA LEU A 136 13.00 2.17 -7.57
C LEU A 136 14.16 1.48 -6.82
N ASN A 137 15.05 2.25 -6.19
CA ASN A 137 16.17 1.69 -5.42
C ASN A 137 15.71 0.84 -4.23
N LEU A 138 14.58 1.18 -3.59
CA LEU A 138 14.05 0.43 -2.46
C LEU A 138 13.32 -0.85 -2.87
N THR A 139 12.83 -0.92 -4.10
CA THR A 139 11.91 -1.98 -4.54
C THR A 139 12.48 -2.88 -5.63
N LEU A 140 13.31 -2.38 -6.53
CA LEU A 140 13.80 -3.11 -7.71
C LEU A 140 15.27 -3.50 -7.62
N LEU A 141 16.09 -2.77 -6.88
CA LEU A 141 17.51 -3.11 -6.71
C LEU A 141 17.65 -4.04 -5.49
N ARG A 142 17.92 -5.29 -5.75
CA ARG A 142 18.36 -6.32 -4.80
C ARG A 142 19.86 -6.36 -4.72
#